data_25e7e05aa1e40efb76159f1d2db84447
#
_entry.id   25e7e05aa1e40efb76159f1d2db84447
#
_cell.length_a   1.000
_cell.length_b   1.000
_cell.length_c   1.000
_cell.angle_alpha   90.00
_cell.angle_beta   90.00
_cell.angle_gamma   90.00
#
_symmetry.space_group_name_H-M   'P 1'
#
loop_
_entity.id
_entity.type
_entity.pdbx_description
1 polymer ?
#
loop_
_entity_poly.entity_id
_entity_poly.type
_entity_poly.pdbx_seq_one_letter_code
_entity_poly.pdbx_strand_id
1 'polypeptide(L)'
;SKGWIIEDCEIYEAKCSGISLGKYRQANNDNKWLKTKYKDGTQTERDCICQAQLEGWSKDNVGSHTIRRCNIHNCGQTGIVGHLGGVFSVIEDNHIHHINNKQNLAGAEIGGIKMHAAIDCIYRRNHIHHCTRGIWLDWQAQGTRVTQNLFHDNALPKEYNQNKESMGGCAEDLFIEVSHGPTLLDNNIFLSDRAVKLATQGVAMIHNIIAGGFVSVGIGTDNGAPGRISPRYTPYHMNHRTEIAGFMTI
;
A
#
# COMPACT_ATOMS: atom_id res chain seq x y z
N SER A 1 2.72 15.16 9.09
CA SER A 1 2.95 14.67 10.46
C SER A 1 4.22 13.82 10.49
N LYS A 2 4.83 13.69 11.67
CA LYS A 2 6.06 12.94 11.88
C LYS A 2 6.06 12.27 13.25
N GLY A 3 6.62 11.04 13.31
CA GLY A 3 7.03 10.39 14.55
C GLY A 3 5.92 10.05 15.53
N TRP A 4 4.70 9.82 15.06
CA TRP A 4 3.63 9.35 15.93
C TRP A 4 3.87 7.90 16.34
N ILE A 5 3.65 7.62 17.62
CA ILE A 5 3.62 6.26 18.16
C ILE A 5 2.18 5.98 18.58
N ILE A 6 1.58 4.97 17.95
CA ILE A 6 0.25 4.46 18.25
C ILE A 6 0.44 3.02 18.69
N GLU A 7 0.19 2.73 19.95
CA GLU A 7 0.46 1.41 20.50
C GLU A 7 -0.57 0.98 21.55
N ASP A 8 -0.74 -0.32 21.66
CA ASP A 8 -1.61 -0.95 22.66
C ASP A 8 -3.05 -0.42 22.62
N CYS A 9 -3.56 -0.15 21.41
CA CYS A 9 -4.87 0.45 21.20
C CYS A 9 -5.85 -0.53 20.56
N GLU A 10 -7.12 -0.42 20.90
CA GLU A 10 -8.22 -0.98 20.13
C GLU A 10 -8.87 0.12 19.31
N ILE A 11 -8.93 -0.08 17.96
CA ILE A 11 -9.42 0.91 16.99
C ILE A 11 -10.46 0.24 16.10
N TYR A 12 -11.70 0.65 16.20
CA TYR A 12 -12.79 -0.06 15.54
C TYR A 12 -13.96 0.83 15.12
N GLU A 13 -14.82 0.27 14.28
CA GLU A 13 -16.05 0.89 13.78
C GLU A 13 -15.88 2.27 13.11
N ALA A 14 -14.69 2.56 12.61
CA ALA A 14 -14.49 3.75 11.81
C ALA A 14 -15.30 3.65 10.52
N LYS A 15 -16.02 4.69 10.16
CA LYS A 15 -16.85 4.72 8.94
C LYS A 15 -16.01 4.56 7.67
N CYS A 16 -14.77 4.96 7.71
CA CYS A 16 -13.83 4.87 6.59
C CYS A 16 -12.55 4.17 7.03
N SER A 17 -11.55 4.86 7.49
CA SER A 17 -10.25 4.31 7.89
C SER A 17 -10.05 4.35 9.40
N GLY A 18 -9.48 3.29 9.98
CA GLY A 18 -9.15 3.24 11.38
C GLY A 18 -8.04 4.24 11.74
N ILE A 19 -6.92 4.18 11.03
CA ILE A 19 -5.79 5.09 11.18
C ILE A 19 -5.46 5.73 9.82
N SER A 20 -5.27 7.04 9.80
CA SER A 20 -4.72 7.75 8.65
C SER A 20 -3.38 8.39 9.02
N LEU A 21 -2.31 7.95 8.37
CA LEU A 21 -0.96 8.50 8.53
C LEU A 21 -0.78 9.81 7.78
N GLY A 22 -1.85 10.24 7.14
CA GLY A 22 -1.90 11.50 6.47
C GLY A 22 -1.30 11.49 5.07
N LYS A 23 -1.50 12.63 4.44
CA LYS A 23 -1.01 12.96 3.13
C LYS A 23 0.10 13.99 3.29
N TYR A 24 1.13 13.91 2.47
CA TYR A 24 2.08 15.00 2.43
C TYR A 24 1.37 16.30 2.07
N ARG A 25 1.77 17.39 2.70
CA ARG A 25 1.14 18.70 2.48
C ARG A 25 1.14 19.05 1.00
N GLN A 26 -0.04 19.29 0.49
CA GLN A 26 -0.22 19.95 -0.79
C GLN A 26 -0.66 21.38 -0.54
N ALA A 27 0.13 22.34 -0.96
CA ALA A 27 -0.37 23.68 -1.10
C ALA A 27 -1.55 23.64 -2.09
N ASN A 28 -2.69 24.19 -1.74
CA ASN A 28 -3.87 24.21 -2.58
C ASN A 28 -4.45 22.81 -2.95
N ASN A 29 -4.35 21.86 -2.04
CA ASN A 29 -4.98 20.57 -2.26
C ASN A 29 -6.49 20.63 -2.05
N ASP A 30 -7.18 21.06 -3.04
CA ASP A 30 -8.62 21.19 -3.06
C ASP A 30 -9.30 20.03 -3.78
N ASN A 31 -8.83 18.82 -3.66
CA ASN A 31 -9.32 17.71 -4.47
C ASN A 31 -9.31 18.06 -5.97
N LYS A 32 -8.21 18.58 -6.45
CA LYS A 32 -8.08 19.09 -7.82
C LYS A 32 -8.48 18.08 -8.88
N TRP A 33 -8.27 16.83 -8.63
CA TRP A 33 -8.67 15.77 -9.56
C TRP A 33 -10.19 15.56 -9.64
N LEU A 34 -10.95 16.00 -8.64
CA LEU A 34 -12.41 16.08 -8.72
C LEU A 34 -12.89 17.36 -9.40
N LYS A 35 -12.10 18.42 -9.34
CA LYS A 35 -12.45 19.74 -9.86
C LYS A 35 -11.89 20.04 -11.25
N THR A 36 -10.81 19.39 -11.65
CA THR A 36 -10.17 19.68 -12.94
C THR A 36 -10.45 18.60 -13.96
N LYS A 37 -11.06 19.00 -15.05
CA LYS A 37 -11.32 18.19 -16.25
C LYS A 37 -10.06 17.58 -16.88
N TYR A 38 -8.88 18.00 -16.47
CA TYR A 38 -7.64 17.77 -17.21
C TYR A 38 -6.55 17.02 -16.45
N LYS A 39 -6.73 16.74 -15.15
CA LYS A 39 -5.78 15.96 -14.37
C LYS A 39 -6.43 14.69 -13.84
N ASP A 40 -5.89 13.56 -14.22
CA ASP A 40 -6.25 12.28 -13.60
C ASP A 40 -5.54 12.10 -12.24
N GLY A 41 -5.91 11.03 -11.53
CA GLY A 41 -5.30 10.72 -10.23
C GLY A 41 -3.80 10.52 -10.33
N THR A 42 -3.31 9.97 -11.44
CA THR A 42 -1.89 9.75 -11.72
C THR A 42 -1.11 11.06 -11.77
N GLN A 43 -1.64 12.05 -12.44
CA GLN A 43 -1.01 13.37 -12.52
C GLN A 43 -0.98 14.07 -11.17
N THR A 44 -2.04 13.92 -10.38
CA THR A 44 -2.10 14.47 -9.04
C THR A 44 -1.03 13.86 -8.13
N GLU A 45 -0.82 12.55 -8.22
CA GLU A 45 0.23 11.87 -7.47
C GLU A 45 1.62 12.40 -7.83
N ARG A 46 1.92 12.53 -9.11
CA ARG A 46 3.20 13.09 -9.57
C ARG A 46 3.42 14.51 -9.07
N ASP A 47 2.38 15.34 -9.13
CA ASP A 47 2.45 16.72 -8.62
C ASP A 47 2.75 16.75 -7.12
N CYS A 48 2.15 15.85 -6.33
CA CYS A 48 2.43 15.73 -4.89
C CYS A 48 3.89 15.40 -4.62
N ILE A 49 4.45 14.47 -5.38
CA ILE A 49 5.83 14.01 -5.20
C ILE A 49 6.81 15.09 -5.63
N CYS A 50 6.55 15.73 -6.76
CA CYS A 50 7.37 16.87 -7.20
C CYS A 50 7.41 17.96 -6.13
N GLN A 51 6.27 18.28 -5.56
CA GLN A 51 6.18 19.28 -4.50
C GLN A 51 6.93 18.86 -3.23
N ALA A 52 6.75 17.61 -2.82
CA ALA A 52 7.45 17.07 -1.65
C ALA A 52 8.97 17.16 -1.81
N GLN A 53 9.48 16.90 -3.01
CA GLN A 53 10.90 17.02 -3.29
C GLN A 53 11.40 18.47 -3.25
N LEU A 54 10.63 19.38 -3.82
CA LEU A 54 10.96 20.81 -3.78
C LEU A 54 10.98 21.37 -2.34
N GLU A 55 10.12 20.84 -1.48
CA GLU A 55 10.04 21.23 -0.07
C GLU A 55 11.09 20.55 0.83
N GLY A 56 11.89 19.64 0.29
CA GLY A 56 12.95 18.97 1.07
C GLY A 56 12.41 17.84 1.96
N TRP A 57 11.62 16.97 1.41
CA TRP A 57 11.04 15.82 2.07
C TRP A 57 12.09 14.80 2.54
N SER A 58 12.11 14.48 3.84
CA SER A 58 13.08 13.59 4.46
C SER A 58 12.57 12.95 5.75
N LYS A 59 13.33 12.01 6.30
CA LYS A 59 13.05 11.41 7.63
C LYS A 59 12.96 12.43 8.76
N ASP A 60 13.55 13.60 8.58
CA ASP A 60 13.57 14.65 9.61
C ASP A 60 12.27 15.45 9.66
N ASN A 61 11.46 15.43 8.61
CA ASN A 61 10.29 16.28 8.52
C ASN A 61 8.96 15.54 8.24
N VAL A 62 8.98 14.26 7.85
CA VAL A 62 7.74 13.52 7.51
C VAL A 62 7.82 12.06 7.91
N GLY A 63 6.67 11.43 8.13
CA GLY A 63 6.54 9.98 8.34
C GLY A 63 7.19 9.48 9.64
N SER A 64 7.90 8.39 9.55
CA SER A 64 8.60 7.76 10.69
C SER A 64 7.64 7.42 11.85
N HIS A 65 6.44 6.99 11.52
CA HIS A 65 5.42 6.56 12.50
C HIS A 65 5.68 5.13 12.95
N THR A 66 5.27 4.82 14.16
CA THR A 66 5.22 3.44 14.67
C THR A 66 3.80 3.10 15.06
N ILE A 67 3.24 2.03 14.47
CA ILE A 67 1.94 1.49 14.85
C ILE A 67 2.18 0.06 15.29
N ARG A 68 1.90 -0.23 16.56
CA ARG A 68 2.20 -1.55 17.10
C ARG A 68 1.27 -2.03 18.19
N ARG A 69 1.09 -3.35 18.25
CA ARG A 69 0.27 -4.03 19.26
C ARG A 69 -1.15 -3.47 19.37
N CYS A 70 -1.68 -3.07 18.21
CA CYS A 70 -3.04 -2.58 18.11
C CYS A 70 -3.98 -3.66 17.56
N ASN A 71 -5.22 -3.67 18.04
CA ASN A 71 -6.33 -4.41 17.46
C ASN A 71 -7.16 -3.44 16.60
N ILE A 72 -7.13 -3.60 15.27
CA ILE A 72 -7.77 -2.68 14.32
C ILE A 72 -8.82 -3.44 13.53
N HIS A 73 -10.09 -3.10 13.72
CA HIS A 73 -11.13 -3.94 13.13
C HIS A 73 -12.45 -3.21 12.84
N ASN A 74 -13.31 -3.88 12.06
CA ASN A 74 -14.64 -3.39 11.72
C ASN A 74 -14.65 -1.99 11.10
N CYS A 75 -13.61 -1.62 10.35
CA CYS A 75 -13.55 -0.35 9.65
C CYS A 75 -14.18 -0.44 8.25
N GLY A 76 -14.76 0.65 7.79
CA GLY A 76 -15.57 0.65 6.57
C GLY A 76 -14.78 0.56 5.27
N GLN A 77 -13.49 0.94 5.27
CA GLN A 77 -12.68 0.94 4.04
C GLN A 77 -11.26 0.42 4.26
N THR A 78 -10.49 1.00 5.17
CA THR A 78 -9.13 0.57 5.47
C THR A 78 -8.89 0.46 6.98
N GLY A 79 -8.01 -0.45 7.38
CA GLY A 79 -7.49 -0.44 8.75
C GLY A 79 -6.51 0.71 8.93
N ILE A 80 -5.45 0.73 8.14
CA ILE A 80 -4.42 1.77 8.14
C ILE A 80 -4.25 2.28 6.71
N VAL A 81 -4.27 3.59 6.52
CA VAL A 81 -4.03 4.22 5.22
C VAL A 81 -2.96 5.30 5.33
N GLY A 82 -2.14 5.42 4.29
CA GLY A 82 -1.15 6.50 4.18
C GLY A 82 -0.87 6.86 2.72
N HIS A 83 -0.50 8.13 2.55
CA HIS A 83 -0.08 8.66 1.27
C HIS A 83 1.04 9.66 1.52
N LEU A 84 2.26 9.35 1.11
CA LEU A 84 3.47 10.12 1.41
C LEU A 84 3.71 10.40 2.91
N GLY A 85 2.67 10.61 3.70
CA GLY A 85 2.77 10.80 5.16
C GLY A 85 3.13 9.52 5.91
N GLY A 86 2.92 8.36 5.32
CA GLY A 86 3.24 7.04 5.91
C GLY A 86 4.66 6.55 5.67
N VAL A 87 5.50 7.29 4.96
CA VAL A 87 6.87 6.90 4.63
C VAL A 87 7.73 6.69 5.87
N PHE A 88 8.76 5.87 5.76
CA PHE A 88 9.74 5.59 6.84
C PHE A 88 9.11 4.96 8.09
N SER A 89 7.90 4.44 7.99
CA SER A 89 7.13 3.98 9.15
C SER A 89 7.29 2.49 9.40
N VAL A 90 7.06 2.09 10.65
CA VAL A 90 7.05 0.70 11.10
C VAL A 90 5.63 0.36 11.56
N ILE A 91 5.06 -0.68 10.96
CA ILE A 91 3.74 -1.23 11.33
C ILE A 91 3.96 -2.68 11.74
N GLU A 92 3.84 -2.96 13.04
CA GLU A 92 4.27 -4.24 13.60
C GLU A 92 3.38 -4.77 14.71
N ASP A 93 3.32 -6.08 14.83
CA ASP A 93 2.64 -6.77 15.92
C ASP A 93 1.14 -6.39 16.06
N ASN A 94 0.50 -6.00 14.96
CA ASN A 94 -0.91 -5.63 14.99
C ASN A 94 -1.81 -6.80 14.57
N HIS A 95 -3.02 -6.80 15.08
CA HIS A 95 -4.12 -7.63 14.64
C HIS A 95 -5.09 -6.76 13.84
N ILE A 96 -5.21 -7.00 12.52
CA ILE A 96 -6.02 -6.19 11.61
C ILE A 96 -7.05 -7.10 10.93
N HIS A 97 -8.34 -6.84 11.16
CA HIS A 97 -9.34 -7.76 10.67
C HIS A 97 -10.71 -7.12 10.42
N HIS A 98 -11.54 -7.81 9.64
CA HIS A 98 -12.90 -7.38 9.31
C HIS A 98 -12.94 -5.96 8.75
N ILE A 99 -12.02 -5.67 7.82
CA ILE A 99 -11.97 -4.40 7.09
C ILE A 99 -12.87 -4.47 5.86
N ASN A 100 -13.54 -3.37 5.55
CA ASN A 100 -14.73 -3.31 4.70
C ASN A 100 -15.91 -4.05 5.37
N ASN A 101 -16.16 -3.70 6.63
CA ASN A 101 -17.10 -4.40 7.51
C ASN A 101 -18.52 -4.50 6.93
N LYS A 102 -18.92 -3.59 6.07
CA LYS A 102 -20.22 -3.60 5.38
C LYS A 102 -20.23 -4.46 4.12
N GLN A 103 -19.08 -4.97 3.71
CA GLN A 103 -18.91 -5.77 2.51
C GLN A 103 -19.49 -5.13 1.23
N ASN A 104 -19.47 -3.80 1.15
CA ASN A 104 -20.07 -3.03 0.06
C ASN A 104 -19.03 -2.33 -0.84
N LEU A 105 -17.75 -2.55 -0.60
CA LEU A 105 -16.67 -2.01 -1.41
C LEU A 105 -15.85 -3.14 -2.04
N ALA A 106 -15.43 -2.95 -3.27
CA ALA A 106 -14.63 -3.95 -4.00
C ALA A 106 -13.64 -3.32 -4.98
N GLY A 107 -13.38 -2.05 -4.87
CA GLY A 107 -12.55 -1.30 -5.81
C GLY A 107 -11.26 -0.77 -5.21
N ALA A 108 -10.98 0.48 -5.53
CA ALA A 108 -9.79 1.19 -5.11
C ALA A 108 -9.78 1.51 -3.61
N GLU A 109 -8.59 1.69 -3.08
CA GLU A 109 -8.36 2.21 -1.72
C GLU A 109 -8.97 1.36 -0.59
N ILE A 110 -8.94 0.02 -0.72
CA ILE A 110 -9.47 -0.91 0.28
C ILE A 110 -8.34 -1.82 0.75
N GLY A 111 -8.28 -2.08 2.05
CA GLY A 111 -7.35 -3.06 2.59
C GLY A 111 -7.15 -2.97 4.10
N GLY A 112 -6.60 -4.00 4.68
CA GLY A 112 -6.09 -3.94 6.05
C GLY A 112 -5.09 -2.81 6.20
N ILE A 113 -4.13 -2.77 5.29
CA ILE A 113 -3.15 -1.67 5.15
C ILE A 113 -3.13 -1.23 3.69
N LYS A 114 -3.35 0.04 3.43
CA LYS A 114 -3.24 0.64 2.08
C LYS A 114 -2.26 1.80 2.11
N MET A 115 -1.21 1.71 1.29
CA MET A 115 -0.18 2.74 1.24
C MET A 115 0.10 3.16 -0.20
N HIS A 116 0.05 4.45 -0.45
CA HIS A 116 0.73 5.10 -1.56
C HIS A 116 2.11 5.56 -1.11
N ALA A 117 3.11 5.37 -1.93
CA ALA A 117 4.50 5.71 -1.64
C ALA A 117 4.99 5.04 -0.33
N ALA A 118 4.92 3.71 -0.27
CA ALA A 118 5.51 2.93 0.81
C ALA A 118 7.04 2.95 0.65
N ILE A 119 7.69 4.01 1.15
CA ILE A 119 9.13 4.23 1.02
C ILE A 119 9.82 3.97 2.35
N ASP A 120 10.81 3.09 2.34
CA ASP A 120 11.57 2.68 3.54
C ASP A 120 10.66 2.29 4.71
N CYS A 121 9.58 1.55 4.41
CA CYS A 121 8.62 1.09 5.41
C CYS A 121 8.89 -0.36 5.82
N ILE A 122 8.52 -0.69 7.04
CA ILE A 122 8.57 -2.08 7.56
C ILE A 122 7.18 -2.48 8.03
N TYR A 123 6.67 -3.59 7.45
CA TYR A 123 5.44 -4.24 7.86
C TYR A 123 5.80 -5.62 8.39
N ARG A 124 5.75 -5.82 9.72
CA ARG A 124 6.21 -7.07 10.30
C ARG A 124 5.35 -7.60 11.43
N ARG A 125 5.25 -8.93 11.50
CA ARG A 125 4.55 -9.65 12.55
C ARG A 125 3.10 -9.19 12.76
N ASN A 126 2.45 -8.76 11.68
CA ASN A 126 1.03 -8.45 11.72
C ASN A 126 0.22 -9.70 11.38
N HIS A 127 -0.92 -9.83 12.00
CA HIS A 127 -1.95 -10.82 11.70
C HIS A 127 -3.10 -10.11 10.99
N ILE A 128 -3.31 -10.43 9.71
CA ILE A 128 -4.25 -9.70 8.84
C ILE A 128 -5.22 -10.69 8.20
N HIS A 129 -6.51 -10.57 8.52
CA HIS A 129 -7.50 -11.50 8.01
C HIS A 129 -8.90 -10.91 7.90
N HIS A 130 -9.79 -11.59 7.15
CA HIS A 130 -11.16 -11.13 6.90
C HIS A 130 -11.23 -9.68 6.39
N CYS A 131 -10.24 -9.30 5.60
CA CYS A 131 -10.21 -8.03 4.89
C CYS A 131 -10.57 -8.27 3.41
N THR A 132 -11.08 -7.27 2.73
CA THR A 132 -11.27 -7.38 1.27
C THR A 132 -9.92 -7.48 0.55
N ARG A 133 -8.89 -6.93 1.16
CA ARG A 133 -7.47 -7.09 0.78
C ARG A 133 -6.63 -6.96 2.04
N GLY A 134 -5.54 -7.70 2.14
CA GLY A 134 -4.63 -7.61 3.28
C GLY A 134 -3.77 -6.34 3.23
N ILE A 135 -2.62 -6.40 2.58
CA ILE A 135 -1.74 -5.24 2.35
C ILE A 135 -1.78 -4.84 0.88
N TRP A 136 -1.93 -3.57 0.62
CA TRP A 136 -1.81 -2.98 -0.72
C TRP A 136 -0.78 -1.87 -0.72
N LEU A 137 0.36 -2.11 -1.39
CA LEU A 137 1.40 -1.13 -1.64
C LEU A 137 1.25 -0.62 -3.07
N ASP A 138 0.84 0.61 -3.19
CA ASP A 138 0.52 1.23 -4.46
C ASP A 138 1.41 2.45 -4.68
N TRP A 139 1.89 2.62 -5.89
CA TRP A 139 2.71 3.72 -6.32
C TRP A 139 3.99 3.91 -5.51
N GLN A 140 5.13 3.59 -6.14
CA GLN A 140 6.47 3.90 -5.64
C GLN A 140 6.89 3.20 -4.34
N ALA A 141 6.37 2.01 -4.09
CA ALA A 141 6.92 1.18 -3.03
C ALA A 141 8.40 0.91 -3.32
N GLN A 142 9.27 1.26 -2.39
CA GLN A 142 10.71 1.09 -2.50
C GLN A 142 11.39 1.09 -1.13
N GLY A 143 12.50 0.38 -0.99
CA GLY A 143 13.19 0.22 0.31
C GLY A 143 12.35 -0.48 1.37
N THR A 144 11.23 -1.06 0.97
CA THR A 144 10.20 -1.56 1.88
C THR A 144 10.34 -3.05 2.11
N ARG A 145 10.09 -3.48 3.35
CA ARG A 145 10.11 -4.87 3.76
C ARG A 145 8.78 -5.30 4.35
N VAL A 146 8.25 -6.42 3.86
CA VAL A 146 7.08 -7.10 4.41
C VAL A 146 7.55 -8.45 4.93
N THR A 147 7.53 -8.67 6.25
CA THR A 147 8.17 -9.83 6.85
C THR A 147 7.42 -10.40 8.06
N GLN A 148 7.43 -11.73 8.19
CA GLN A 148 6.87 -12.42 9.34
C GLN A 148 5.37 -12.14 9.59
N ASN A 149 4.61 -11.79 8.55
CA ASN A 149 3.17 -11.57 8.68
C ASN A 149 2.41 -12.86 8.41
N LEU A 150 1.24 -12.95 9.03
CA LEU A 150 0.25 -14.00 8.80
C LEU A 150 -0.98 -13.40 8.12
N PHE A 151 -1.37 -13.98 6.99
CA PHE A 151 -2.56 -13.60 6.23
C PHE A 151 -3.45 -14.82 6.02
N HIS A 152 -4.76 -14.65 6.21
CA HIS A 152 -5.75 -15.67 5.87
C HIS A 152 -7.15 -15.08 5.71
N ASP A 153 -8.02 -15.80 5.04
CA ASP A 153 -9.44 -15.44 4.89
C ASP A 153 -9.68 -14.02 4.34
N ASN A 154 -8.74 -13.46 3.58
CA ASN A 154 -8.94 -12.21 2.87
C ASN A 154 -9.68 -12.53 1.56
N ALA A 155 -10.82 -11.88 1.34
CA ALA A 155 -11.69 -12.21 0.23
C ALA A 155 -12.54 -11.03 -0.23
N LEU A 156 -12.92 -11.05 -1.51
CA LEU A 156 -13.95 -10.15 -2.03
C LEU A 156 -15.28 -10.39 -1.32
N PRO A 157 -16.07 -9.34 -1.13
CA PRO A 157 -17.46 -9.51 -0.72
C PRO A 157 -18.19 -10.46 -1.66
N LYS A 158 -19.09 -11.28 -1.11
CA LYS A 158 -19.78 -12.36 -1.84
C LYS A 158 -20.49 -11.87 -3.10
N GLU A 159 -21.12 -10.71 -3.05
CA GLU A 159 -21.83 -10.12 -4.19
C GLU A 159 -20.91 -9.76 -5.36
N TYR A 160 -19.63 -9.45 -5.10
CA TYR A 160 -18.65 -9.12 -6.13
C TYR A 160 -17.87 -10.33 -6.64
N ASN A 161 -17.96 -11.45 -5.97
CA ASN A 161 -17.23 -12.67 -6.35
C ASN A 161 -17.76 -13.31 -7.64
N GLN A 162 -18.96 -12.93 -8.07
CA GLN A 162 -19.59 -13.47 -9.29
C GLN A 162 -19.03 -12.87 -10.58
N ASN A 163 -18.39 -11.68 -10.52
CA ASN A 163 -17.77 -11.00 -11.66
C ASN A 163 -16.26 -10.89 -11.50
N LYS A 164 -15.58 -12.03 -11.50
CA LYS A 164 -14.12 -12.11 -11.28
C LYS A 164 -13.28 -11.30 -12.25
N GLU A 165 -13.80 -11.02 -13.44
CA GLU A 165 -13.06 -10.31 -14.50
C GLU A 165 -13.18 -8.80 -14.40
N SER A 166 -14.29 -8.27 -13.94
CA SER A 166 -14.55 -6.82 -13.95
C SER A 166 -13.91 -6.05 -12.80
N MET A 167 -13.47 -6.75 -11.75
CA MET A 167 -12.99 -6.14 -10.50
C MET A 167 -11.47 -6.14 -10.37
N GLY A 168 -10.73 -6.40 -11.45
CA GLY A 168 -9.28 -6.27 -11.47
C GLY A 168 -8.51 -7.14 -10.49
N GLY A 169 -9.13 -8.20 -9.96
CA GLY A 169 -8.43 -9.13 -9.08
C GLY A 169 -8.16 -8.60 -7.67
N CYS A 170 -9.11 -7.97 -7.03
CA CYS A 170 -9.06 -7.69 -5.58
C CYS A 170 -9.16 -8.98 -4.75
N ALA A 171 -8.87 -8.91 -3.47
CA ALA A 171 -8.88 -9.97 -2.47
C ALA A 171 -7.54 -10.65 -2.18
N GLU A 172 -6.46 -10.05 -2.58
CA GLU A 172 -5.13 -10.59 -2.29
C GLU A 172 -4.75 -10.35 -0.82
N ASP A 173 -3.99 -11.29 -0.25
CA ASP A 173 -3.29 -11.06 1.02
C ASP A 173 -2.28 -9.92 0.87
N LEU A 174 -1.56 -9.92 -0.24
CA LEU A 174 -0.60 -8.86 -0.58
C LEU A 174 -0.73 -8.48 -2.05
N PHE A 175 -0.91 -7.20 -2.30
CA PHE A 175 -0.86 -6.61 -3.63
C PHE A 175 0.17 -5.48 -3.68
N ILE A 176 1.08 -5.55 -4.64
CA ILE A 176 2.03 -4.47 -4.94
C ILE A 176 1.87 -4.09 -6.40
N GLU A 177 1.61 -2.82 -6.65
CA GLU A 177 1.45 -2.32 -8.01
C GLU A 177 2.13 -0.98 -8.25
N VAL A 178 2.32 -0.68 -9.52
CA VAL A 178 2.81 0.62 -10.03
C VAL A 178 4.06 1.10 -9.29
N SER A 179 4.94 0.17 -8.99
CA SER A 179 6.15 0.40 -8.20
C SER A 179 7.39 -0.09 -8.96
N HIS A 180 8.55 0.13 -8.42
CA HIS A 180 9.81 -0.29 -9.04
C HIS A 180 10.75 -1.01 -8.08
N GLY A 181 10.37 -1.10 -6.80
CA GLY A 181 11.24 -1.69 -5.79
C GLY A 181 12.46 -0.81 -5.43
N PRO A 182 13.41 -1.36 -4.68
CA PRO A 182 13.40 -2.72 -4.16
C PRO A 182 12.34 -2.94 -3.08
N THR A 183 11.71 -4.11 -3.09
CA THR A 183 10.81 -4.54 -2.03
C THR A 183 11.16 -5.98 -1.65
N LEU A 184 11.32 -6.23 -0.35
CA LEU A 184 11.61 -7.57 0.17
C LEU A 184 10.38 -8.17 0.85
N LEU A 185 9.98 -9.35 0.40
CA LEU A 185 8.94 -10.17 1.02
C LEU A 185 9.59 -11.41 1.60
N ASP A 186 9.67 -11.51 2.92
CA ASP A 186 10.34 -12.64 3.54
C ASP A 186 9.61 -13.18 4.77
N ASN A 187 9.68 -14.52 4.93
CA ASN A 187 9.13 -15.20 6.11
C ASN A 187 7.64 -14.94 6.38
N ASN A 188 6.85 -14.64 5.34
CA ASN A 188 5.39 -14.45 5.49
C ASN A 188 4.65 -15.76 5.23
N ILE A 189 3.44 -15.84 5.75
CA ILE A 189 2.49 -16.92 5.52
C ILE A 189 1.23 -16.33 4.89
N PHE A 190 0.94 -16.71 3.64
CA PHE A 190 -0.19 -16.27 2.83
C PHE A 190 -1.13 -17.45 2.58
N LEU A 191 -2.30 -17.45 3.20
CA LEU A 191 -3.22 -18.61 3.19
C LEU A 191 -4.55 -18.34 2.47
N SER A 192 -4.85 -17.10 2.07
CA SER A 192 -6.09 -16.81 1.33
C SER A 192 -6.02 -17.38 -0.10
N ASP A 193 -7.17 -17.64 -0.70
CA ASP A 193 -7.27 -18.16 -2.08
C ASP A 193 -6.48 -17.35 -3.10
N ARG A 194 -6.44 -16.04 -2.93
CA ARG A 194 -5.60 -15.11 -3.69
C ARG A 194 -4.52 -14.57 -2.77
N ALA A 195 -3.39 -15.24 -2.74
CA ALA A 195 -2.35 -14.93 -1.80
C ALA A 195 -1.56 -13.67 -2.20
N VAL A 196 -0.92 -13.69 -3.36
CA VAL A 196 -0.01 -12.60 -3.76
C VAL A 196 -0.24 -12.19 -5.20
N LYS A 197 -0.32 -10.88 -5.41
CA LYS A 197 -0.31 -10.28 -6.75
C LYS A 197 0.78 -9.22 -6.85
N LEU A 198 1.63 -9.37 -7.86
CA LEU A 198 2.70 -8.43 -8.17
C LEU A 198 2.47 -7.80 -9.54
N ALA A 199 2.15 -6.52 -9.58
CA ALA A 199 2.07 -5.69 -10.78
C ALA A 199 3.16 -4.61 -10.72
N THR A 200 4.40 -5.03 -10.49
CA THR A 200 5.54 -4.18 -10.16
C THR A 200 6.85 -4.80 -10.58
N GLN A 201 7.93 -4.07 -10.41
CA GLN A 201 9.31 -4.54 -10.55
C GLN A 201 10.04 -4.57 -9.21
N GLY A 202 11.24 -5.17 -9.18
CA GLY A 202 12.18 -5.08 -8.08
C GLY A 202 11.70 -5.72 -6.78
N VAL A 203 10.96 -6.82 -6.85
CA VAL A 203 10.54 -7.59 -5.68
C VAL A 203 11.40 -8.83 -5.51
N ALA A 204 11.96 -9.01 -4.33
CA ALA A 204 12.59 -10.25 -3.90
C ALA A 204 11.68 -10.99 -2.92
N MET A 205 11.52 -12.29 -3.10
CA MET A 205 10.69 -13.14 -2.25
C MET A 205 11.52 -14.33 -1.76
N ILE A 206 11.64 -14.46 -0.43
CA ILE A 206 12.40 -15.54 0.18
C ILE A 206 11.69 -16.09 1.43
N HIS A 207 11.77 -17.41 1.62
CA HIS A 207 11.23 -18.10 2.80
C HIS A 207 9.77 -17.79 3.11
N ASN A 208 8.91 -17.57 2.08
CA ASN A 208 7.47 -17.40 2.29
C ASN A 208 6.74 -18.73 2.09
N ILE A 209 5.63 -18.90 2.80
CA ILE A 209 4.64 -19.95 2.54
C ILE A 209 3.48 -19.29 1.79
N ILE A 210 3.16 -19.80 0.61
CA ILE A 210 2.06 -19.31 -0.24
C ILE A 210 1.15 -20.50 -0.54
N ALA A 211 0.00 -20.56 0.10
CA ALA A 211 -0.96 -21.65 -0.08
C ALA A 211 -2.02 -21.34 -1.15
N GLY A 212 -2.21 -20.08 -1.49
CA GLY A 212 -3.17 -19.62 -2.50
C GLY A 212 -2.54 -19.21 -3.81
N GLY A 213 -3.32 -18.52 -4.64
CA GLY A 213 -2.89 -18.06 -5.95
C GLY A 213 -1.78 -17.01 -5.89
N PHE A 214 -0.78 -17.20 -6.73
CA PHE A 214 0.29 -16.23 -6.97
C PHE A 214 0.20 -15.72 -8.41
N VAL A 215 0.17 -14.41 -8.57
CA VAL A 215 0.11 -13.76 -9.88
C VAL A 215 1.19 -12.69 -9.98
N SER A 216 2.05 -12.80 -10.99
CA SER A 216 2.98 -11.75 -11.36
C SER A 216 2.68 -11.33 -12.80
N VAL A 217 2.30 -10.08 -13.00
CA VAL A 217 1.97 -9.55 -14.33
C VAL A 217 3.17 -8.90 -15.02
N GLY A 218 4.37 -9.17 -14.50
CA GLY A 218 5.62 -8.75 -15.13
C GLY A 218 5.91 -7.25 -15.06
N ILE A 219 6.85 -6.86 -15.88
CA ILE A 219 7.50 -5.57 -15.86
C ILE A 219 6.51 -4.45 -16.13
N GLY A 220 6.17 -3.76 -15.06
CA GLY A 220 5.88 -2.34 -15.08
C GLY A 220 5.00 -1.79 -16.16
N THR A 221 4.02 -2.53 -16.51
CA THR A 221 2.87 -1.90 -17.10
C THR A 221 2.03 -1.36 -15.96
N ASP A 222 1.64 -0.16 -16.06
CA ASP A 222 0.65 0.50 -15.25
C ASP A 222 -0.66 -0.31 -15.35
N ASN A 223 -0.72 -1.48 -14.72
CA ASN A 223 -1.76 -2.49 -14.89
C ASN A 223 -2.10 -2.82 -16.36
N GLY A 224 -1.14 -2.68 -17.27
CA GLY A 224 -1.37 -2.93 -18.67
C GLY A 224 -2.17 -1.87 -19.41
N ALA A 225 -2.46 -0.74 -18.79
CA ALA A 225 -3.19 0.34 -19.44
C ALA A 225 -2.28 1.10 -20.44
N PRO A 226 -2.56 1.04 -21.73
CA PRO A 226 -1.76 1.76 -22.73
C PRO A 226 -1.76 3.27 -22.46
N GLY A 227 -0.59 3.89 -22.57
CA GLY A 227 -0.47 5.35 -22.48
C GLY A 227 -0.37 5.94 -21.09
N ARG A 228 -0.44 5.17 -20.03
CA ARG A 228 -0.14 5.66 -18.68
C ARG A 228 1.36 5.69 -18.44
N ILE A 229 1.86 6.82 -17.99
CA ILE A 229 3.24 6.96 -17.59
C ILE A 229 3.39 6.39 -16.17
N SER A 230 4.18 5.35 -16.03
CA SER A 230 4.44 4.73 -14.73
C SER A 230 5.02 5.74 -13.73
N PRO A 231 4.52 5.81 -12.50
CA PRO A 231 5.08 6.64 -11.44
C PRO A 231 6.54 6.39 -11.10
N ARG A 232 7.11 5.26 -11.52
CA ARG A 232 8.55 5.00 -11.37
C ARG A 232 9.44 6.04 -12.06
N TYR A 233 8.92 6.79 -13.00
CA TYR A 233 9.62 7.89 -13.66
C TYR A 233 9.30 9.25 -13.05
N THR A 234 8.83 9.26 -11.80
CA THR A 234 8.60 10.48 -11.07
C THR A 234 9.91 11.21 -10.75
N PRO A 235 9.85 12.51 -10.46
CA PRO A 235 11.02 13.25 -10.02
C PRO A 235 11.74 12.66 -8.82
N TYR A 236 11.01 12.05 -7.87
CA TYR A 236 11.63 11.34 -6.75
C TYR A 236 12.58 10.26 -7.25
N HIS A 237 12.07 9.35 -8.08
CA HIS A 237 12.88 8.29 -8.69
C HIS A 237 14.06 8.85 -9.49
N MET A 238 13.86 9.91 -10.23
CA MET A 238 14.91 10.55 -11.05
C MET A 238 16.00 11.17 -10.20
N ASN A 239 15.64 11.88 -9.14
CA ASN A 239 16.57 12.62 -8.29
C ASN A 239 17.39 11.70 -7.37
N HIS A 240 16.79 10.58 -6.94
CA HIS A 240 17.48 9.57 -6.12
C HIS A 240 18.02 8.40 -6.96
N ARG A 241 18.18 8.61 -8.22
CA ARG A 241 18.59 7.58 -9.19
C ARG A 241 19.87 6.84 -8.80
N THR A 242 20.81 7.52 -8.21
CA THR A 242 22.08 6.91 -7.79
C THR A 242 21.90 6.01 -6.58
N GLU A 243 21.07 6.40 -5.63
CA GLU A 243 20.74 5.60 -4.45
C GLU A 243 19.93 4.36 -4.84
N ILE A 244 18.96 4.55 -5.72
CA ILE A 244 18.14 3.44 -6.22
C ILE A 244 18.95 2.50 -7.13
N ALA A 245 19.83 3.04 -7.98
CA ALA A 245 20.67 2.22 -8.86
C ALA A 245 21.63 1.31 -8.09
N GLY A 246 22.07 1.71 -6.90
CA GLY A 246 22.86 0.87 -6.00
C GLY A 246 22.11 -0.39 -5.55
N PHE A 247 20.79 -0.34 -5.46
CA PHE A 247 19.94 -1.48 -5.14
C PHE A 247 19.55 -2.33 -6.35
N MET A 248 19.54 -1.75 -7.54
CA MET A 248 19.11 -2.44 -8.77
C MET A 248 20.23 -3.26 -9.45
N THR A 249 21.43 -3.19 -8.95
CA THR A 249 22.60 -3.89 -9.49
C THR A 249 23.01 -5.15 -8.73
N ILE A 250 22.16 -5.62 -7.83
CA ILE A 250 22.39 -6.90 -7.11
C ILE A 250 21.54 -8.00 -7.74
#